data_f4cc636d8f9e06cd6b77aefd9728e39e
#
_entry.id   f4cc636d8f9e06cd6b77aefd9728e39e
#
_cell.length_a   1.000
_cell.length_b   1.000
_cell.length_c   1.000
_cell.angle_alpha   90.00
_cell.angle_beta   90.00
_cell.angle_gamma   90.00
#
_symmetry.space_group_name_H-M   'P 1'
#
loop_
_entity.id
_entity.type
_entity.pdbx_description
1 polymer ?
#
loop_
_entity_poly.entity_id
_entity_poly.type
_entity_poly.pdbx_seq_one_letter_code
_entity_poly.pdbx_strand_id
1 'polypeptide(L)'
;MSDKNRSEGRIQWSRFFKKLSPYMIQKGLLYLKHYGPREFWIRLHERFEPEEIPYGPWYAAYVPDQTVLDKQRKKKFAYAPLISVVVPAYRTPELFLRQMIDSLEAQTYESWELCIANGSPEDQSMRKVLEEYSSRDRRVRWQELTENKGIAENTNAAFAMAKGEFVGLLDHDDLLAPNALYEVVNALNQHEHGDAVYTDEDKVTAELDEHFQPHLKPDFNIDLLRSNNYICHFFVVRRQLVEEVGGFRREFDGAQDYDFIFRCVEKAREVVHVPEILYHWRTHKASTADNPASKMYAFEAGKRAIEAHLERTGVKGTVSHTPDLGFYRVKYPVQGHPLVSIIIPNKDEKETLEKCLESIKKNTLYDNYEIIIVENNSTTDEIFDYYRKISEDPRIHLICWKKEFNYSAINNFGVKNARGEYLLFLNNDVTVITEDWMGEMLGVCQRREVGAVGVKLIYPDNTIQHAGCVIGIGGIAGHMFVDMPADRTGYLHKASILQDMSAVTAACMMMKRSAFDKVGGFTEELAVAFNDVDLCLKTTKAGYLVVYDPYARLYHMESKTRGAENNEVKVRRFQREIEYMRCNWIDILKNGDPNYNKNLSLTKWNYSLRPLPGMTGKKEED
;
A
#
# COMPACT_ATOMS: atom_id res chain seq x y z
N MET A 1 -25.38 -0.95 23.86
CA MET A 1 -25.09 -1.36 22.47
C MET A 1 -24.03 -2.44 22.52
N SER A 2 -24.42 -3.65 22.71
CA SER A 2 -23.56 -4.82 22.89
C SER A 2 -24.17 -5.95 22.07
N ASP A 3 -23.33 -6.83 21.56
CA ASP A 3 -23.58 -8.13 20.94
C ASP A 3 -23.65 -8.28 19.42
N LYS A 4 -23.29 -7.29 18.59
CA LYS A 4 -23.20 -7.53 17.13
C LYS A 4 -21.76 -7.63 16.57
N ASN A 5 -20.70 -7.32 17.33
CA ASN A 5 -19.31 -7.31 16.83
C ASN A 5 -18.46 -8.52 17.29
N ARG A 6 -19.05 -9.60 17.76
CA ARG A 6 -18.30 -10.82 18.17
C ARG A 6 -18.08 -11.85 17.07
N SER A 7 -18.39 -11.56 15.80
CA SER A 7 -18.11 -12.47 14.69
C SER A 7 -16.73 -12.28 14.03
N GLU A 8 -16.06 -11.18 14.32
CA GLU A 8 -14.73 -10.91 13.82
C GLU A 8 -13.69 -11.75 14.57
N GLY A 9 -12.99 -12.61 13.85
CA GLY A 9 -11.92 -13.44 14.38
C GLY A 9 -12.24 -14.94 14.54
N ARG A 10 -13.37 -15.43 14.05
CA ARG A 10 -13.64 -16.88 14.04
C ARG A 10 -13.11 -17.53 12.77
N ILE A 11 -12.22 -18.53 12.92
CA ILE A 11 -11.75 -19.36 11.81
C ILE A 11 -12.97 -20.03 11.14
N GLN A 12 -13.08 -19.91 9.82
CA GLN A 12 -14.03 -20.71 9.03
C GLN A 12 -13.52 -22.16 8.95
N TRP A 13 -13.85 -22.98 9.94
CA TRP A 13 -13.39 -24.37 10.03
C TRP A 13 -13.82 -25.21 8.82
N SER A 14 -14.98 -24.92 8.20
CA SER A 14 -15.41 -25.60 6.98
C SER A 14 -14.48 -25.34 5.80
N ARG A 15 -13.99 -24.09 5.63
CA ARG A 15 -13.03 -23.69 4.60
C ARG A 15 -11.63 -24.25 4.93
N PHE A 16 -11.26 -24.28 6.21
CA PHE A 16 -10.02 -24.88 6.67
C PHE A 16 -9.98 -26.37 6.31
N PHE A 17 -11.00 -27.15 6.68
CA PHE A 17 -11.03 -28.59 6.40
C PHE A 17 -11.10 -28.92 4.90
N LYS A 18 -11.77 -28.11 4.07
CA LYS A 18 -11.79 -28.28 2.62
C LYS A 18 -10.43 -28.07 1.94
N LYS A 19 -9.60 -27.17 2.49
CA LYS A 19 -8.25 -26.86 1.97
C LYS A 19 -7.14 -27.68 2.66
N LEU A 20 -7.48 -28.59 3.59
CA LEU A 20 -6.50 -29.40 4.31
C LEU A 20 -5.96 -30.49 3.37
N SER A 21 -4.72 -30.31 2.94
CA SER A 21 -3.97 -31.30 2.16
C SER A 21 -2.66 -31.67 2.90
N PRO A 22 -2.04 -32.82 2.62
CA PRO A 22 -0.74 -33.18 3.20
C PRO A 22 0.30 -32.07 3.01
N TYR A 23 0.26 -31.41 1.87
CA TYR A 23 1.10 -30.26 1.55
C TYR A 23 0.83 -29.06 2.47
N MET A 24 -0.43 -28.69 2.69
CA MET A 24 -0.81 -27.59 3.58
C MET A 24 -0.39 -27.85 5.04
N ILE A 25 -0.50 -29.10 5.47
CA ILE A 25 -0.04 -29.53 6.81
C ILE A 25 1.48 -29.36 6.91
N GLN A 26 2.23 -29.83 5.92
CA GLN A 26 3.68 -29.70 5.89
C GLN A 26 4.11 -28.22 5.87
N LYS A 27 3.45 -27.37 5.07
CA LYS A 27 3.68 -25.93 5.02
C LYS A 27 3.41 -25.26 6.37
N GLY A 28 2.31 -25.63 7.02
CA GLY A 28 1.96 -25.13 8.35
C GLY A 28 2.97 -25.55 9.41
N LEU A 29 3.47 -26.80 9.38
CA LEU A 29 4.50 -27.27 10.30
C LEU A 29 5.85 -26.56 10.09
N LEU A 30 6.24 -26.32 8.84
CA LEU A 30 7.45 -25.54 8.52
C LEU A 30 7.31 -24.10 9.00
N TYR A 31 6.16 -23.45 8.78
CA TYR A 31 5.90 -22.12 9.28
C TYR A 31 5.95 -22.06 10.82
N LEU A 32 5.28 -23.00 11.49
CA LEU A 32 5.32 -23.16 12.94
C LEU A 32 6.74 -23.33 13.47
N LYS A 33 7.57 -24.12 12.77
CA LYS A 33 8.97 -24.37 13.17
C LYS A 33 9.84 -23.10 13.02
N HIS A 34 9.64 -22.30 11.97
CA HIS A 34 10.46 -21.13 11.68
C HIS A 34 10.03 -19.89 12.46
N TYR A 35 8.73 -19.68 12.65
CA TYR A 35 8.17 -18.43 13.20
C TYR A 35 7.51 -18.61 14.57
N GLY A 36 7.37 -19.84 15.04
CA GLY A 36 6.78 -20.16 16.34
C GLY A 36 5.25 -20.22 16.36
N PRO A 37 4.67 -20.68 17.49
CA PRO A 37 3.23 -20.95 17.59
C PRO A 37 2.36 -19.69 17.54
N ARG A 38 2.86 -18.56 18.03
CA ARG A 38 2.12 -17.29 18.04
C ARG A 38 1.89 -16.79 16.61
N GLU A 39 2.97 -16.67 15.82
CA GLU A 39 2.87 -16.21 14.41
C GLU A 39 2.08 -17.18 13.56
N PHE A 40 2.25 -18.50 13.77
CA PHE A 40 1.43 -19.50 13.09
C PHE A 40 -0.06 -19.32 13.35
N TRP A 41 -0.46 -19.02 14.59
CA TRP A 41 -1.86 -18.82 14.98
C TRP A 41 -2.45 -17.56 14.37
N ILE A 42 -1.68 -16.46 14.36
CA ILE A 42 -2.07 -15.20 13.70
C ILE A 42 -2.33 -15.46 12.21
N ARG A 43 -1.41 -16.12 11.51
CA ARG A 43 -1.54 -16.41 10.08
C ARG A 43 -2.70 -17.35 9.77
N LEU A 44 -2.94 -18.31 10.66
CA LEU A 44 -4.08 -19.22 10.50
C LEU A 44 -5.40 -18.46 10.58
N HIS A 45 -5.53 -17.53 11.52
CA HIS A 45 -6.70 -16.67 11.66
C HIS A 45 -6.89 -15.78 10.44
N GLU A 46 -5.86 -15.02 10.03
CA GLU A 46 -5.94 -14.13 8.87
C GLU A 46 -6.34 -14.86 7.59
N ARG A 47 -5.82 -16.07 7.40
CA ARG A 47 -6.09 -16.86 6.19
C ARG A 47 -7.51 -17.43 6.11
N PHE A 48 -8.15 -17.68 7.24
CA PHE A 48 -9.45 -18.35 7.33
C PHE A 48 -10.53 -17.48 8.01
N GLU A 49 -10.31 -16.18 8.08
CA GLU A 49 -11.38 -15.23 8.43
C GLU A 49 -12.50 -15.26 7.37
N PRO A 50 -13.78 -15.09 7.79
CA PRO A 50 -14.88 -14.94 6.86
C PRO A 50 -14.68 -13.72 5.97
N GLU A 51 -14.80 -13.89 4.67
CA GLU A 51 -14.92 -12.76 3.74
C GLU A 51 -16.31 -12.11 3.96
N GLU A 52 -16.36 -10.80 4.14
CA GLU A 52 -17.64 -10.08 4.28
C GLU A 52 -18.46 -10.18 2.99
N ILE A 53 -17.79 -10.09 1.83
CA ILE A 53 -18.35 -10.30 0.50
C ILE A 53 -17.54 -11.42 -0.16
N PRO A 54 -18.15 -12.58 -0.49
CA PRO A 54 -17.46 -13.65 -1.18
C PRO A 54 -16.95 -13.19 -2.55
N TYR A 55 -15.66 -13.39 -2.80
CA TYR A 55 -15.02 -12.87 -4.02
C TYR A 55 -15.58 -13.48 -5.32
N GLY A 56 -15.75 -14.78 -5.39
CA GLY A 56 -16.23 -15.43 -6.62
C GLY A 56 -17.54 -14.86 -7.18
N PRO A 57 -18.63 -14.79 -6.38
CA PRO A 57 -19.87 -14.11 -6.80
C PRO A 57 -19.68 -12.62 -7.13
N TRP A 58 -18.81 -11.91 -6.38
CA TRP A 58 -18.50 -10.50 -6.65
C TRP A 58 -17.81 -10.37 -8.02
N TYR A 59 -16.79 -11.18 -8.29
CA TYR A 59 -16.06 -11.19 -9.55
C TYR A 59 -16.96 -11.52 -10.74
N ALA A 60 -17.84 -12.54 -10.61
CA ALA A 60 -18.79 -12.88 -11.65
C ALA A 60 -19.76 -11.73 -12.03
N ALA A 61 -20.08 -10.86 -11.08
CA ALA A 61 -20.88 -9.65 -11.34
C ALA A 61 -20.03 -8.44 -11.79
N TYR A 62 -18.73 -8.49 -11.56
CA TYR A 62 -17.79 -7.41 -11.89
C TYR A 62 -17.31 -7.47 -13.34
N VAL A 63 -17.07 -8.66 -13.88
CA VAL A 63 -16.54 -8.84 -15.25
C VAL A 63 -17.45 -8.22 -16.30
N PRO A 64 -16.91 -7.59 -17.37
CA PRO A 64 -17.71 -7.00 -18.43
C PRO A 64 -18.51 -8.09 -19.17
N ASP A 65 -19.79 -7.83 -19.42
CA ASP A 65 -20.61 -8.69 -20.25
C ASP A 65 -20.24 -8.58 -21.75
N GLN A 66 -20.79 -9.50 -22.56
CA GLN A 66 -20.49 -9.55 -23.99
C GLN A 66 -20.88 -8.24 -24.71
N THR A 67 -21.90 -7.53 -24.23
CA THR A 67 -22.34 -6.26 -24.83
C THR A 67 -21.29 -5.17 -24.63
N VAL A 68 -20.65 -5.13 -23.45
CA VAL A 68 -19.55 -4.22 -23.16
C VAL A 68 -18.33 -4.57 -24.02
N LEU A 69 -17.95 -5.85 -24.08
CA LEU A 69 -16.82 -6.31 -24.89
C LEU A 69 -17.02 -5.99 -26.39
N ASP A 70 -18.23 -6.15 -26.91
CA ASP A 70 -18.54 -5.84 -28.31
C ASP A 70 -18.49 -4.33 -28.60
N LYS A 71 -18.82 -3.48 -27.62
CA LYS A 71 -18.64 -2.03 -27.73
C LYS A 71 -17.15 -1.66 -27.72
N GLN A 72 -16.35 -2.30 -26.88
CA GLN A 72 -14.90 -2.10 -26.83
C GLN A 72 -14.23 -2.44 -28.16
N ARG A 73 -14.57 -3.58 -28.79
CA ARG A 73 -14.06 -3.95 -30.13
C ARG A 73 -14.34 -2.91 -31.21
N LYS A 74 -15.44 -2.17 -31.10
CA LYS A 74 -15.83 -1.11 -32.06
C LYS A 74 -15.18 0.24 -31.75
N LYS A 75 -14.59 0.43 -30.58
CA LYS A 75 -13.97 1.68 -30.15
C LYS A 75 -12.72 1.96 -30.97
N LYS A 76 -12.67 3.16 -31.56
CA LYS A 76 -11.44 3.66 -32.18
C LYS A 76 -10.76 4.64 -31.21
N PHE A 77 -9.53 4.36 -30.86
CA PHE A 77 -8.70 5.24 -30.06
C PHE A 77 -7.98 6.27 -30.94
N ALA A 78 -7.80 7.49 -30.44
CA ALA A 78 -6.99 8.51 -31.10
C ALA A 78 -5.51 8.10 -31.10
N TYR A 79 -5.06 7.52 -29.99
CA TYR A 79 -3.74 6.91 -29.84
C TYR A 79 -3.92 5.40 -29.69
N ALA A 80 -3.46 4.66 -30.69
CA ALA A 80 -3.65 3.21 -30.79
C ALA A 80 -2.30 2.49 -30.99
N PRO A 81 -1.43 2.44 -29.96
CA PRO A 81 -0.09 1.84 -30.07
C PRO A 81 -0.17 0.33 -30.27
N LEU A 82 0.79 -0.24 -31.00
CA LEU A 82 1.03 -1.69 -31.00
C LEU A 82 1.59 -2.10 -29.63
N ILE A 83 0.97 -3.10 -29.00
CA ILE A 83 1.43 -3.69 -27.75
C ILE A 83 2.04 -5.06 -28.04
N SER A 84 3.32 -5.26 -27.71
CA SER A 84 3.98 -6.56 -27.76
C SER A 84 3.84 -7.23 -26.40
N VAL A 85 3.14 -8.37 -26.33
CA VAL A 85 3.12 -9.19 -25.12
C VAL A 85 4.28 -10.20 -25.21
N VAL A 86 5.18 -10.19 -24.23
CA VAL A 86 6.38 -11.05 -24.21
C VAL A 86 6.23 -12.16 -23.19
N VAL A 87 6.54 -13.38 -23.61
CA VAL A 87 6.34 -14.60 -22.82
C VAL A 87 7.60 -15.47 -22.86
N PRO A 88 8.26 -15.68 -21.72
CA PRO A 88 9.30 -16.72 -21.59
C PRO A 88 8.64 -18.06 -21.31
N ALA A 89 8.59 -18.97 -22.27
CA ALA A 89 7.96 -20.28 -22.12
C ALA A 89 9.00 -21.38 -21.82
N TYR A 90 8.77 -22.14 -20.75
CA TYR A 90 9.61 -23.26 -20.36
C TYR A 90 8.81 -24.38 -19.72
N ARG A 91 8.82 -25.57 -20.35
CA ARG A 91 8.08 -26.78 -19.90
C ARG A 91 6.61 -26.49 -19.58
N THR A 92 5.98 -25.68 -20.42
CA THR A 92 4.59 -25.26 -20.24
C THR A 92 3.65 -26.41 -20.60
N PRO A 93 2.73 -26.81 -19.70
CA PRO A 93 1.68 -27.77 -20.06
C PRO A 93 0.88 -27.29 -21.28
N GLU A 94 0.63 -28.18 -22.24
CA GLU A 94 -0.07 -27.83 -23.50
C GLU A 94 -1.37 -27.05 -23.26
N LEU A 95 -2.20 -27.51 -22.29
CA LEU A 95 -3.45 -26.87 -21.95
C LEU A 95 -3.23 -25.40 -21.50
N PHE A 96 -2.23 -25.15 -20.68
CA PHE A 96 -1.95 -23.80 -20.17
C PHE A 96 -1.44 -22.87 -21.27
N LEU A 97 -0.54 -23.38 -22.12
CA LEU A 97 -0.03 -22.62 -23.27
C LEU A 97 -1.16 -22.22 -24.21
N ARG A 98 -2.09 -23.16 -24.53
CA ARG A 98 -3.27 -22.87 -25.36
C ARG A 98 -4.15 -21.82 -24.72
N GLN A 99 -4.51 -21.97 -23.45
CA GLN A 99 -5.37 -21.04 -22.73
C GLN A 99 -4.75 -19.64 -22.60
N MET A 100 -3.44 -19.55 -22.41
CA MET A 100 -2.71 -18.27 -22.39
C MET A 100 -2.81 -17.58 -23.76
N ILE A 101 -2.55 -18.30 -24.88
CA ILE A 101 -2.66 -17.72 -26.23
C ILE A 101 -4.11 -17.36 -26.55
N ASP A 102 -5.09 -18.22 -26.20
CA ASP A 102 -6.52 -17.96 -26.39
C ASP A 102 -6.97 -16.68 -25.65
N SER A 103 -6.41 -16.39 -24.47
CA SER A 103 -6.70 -15.18 -23.72
C SER A 103 -6.27 -13.91 -24.46
N LEU A 104 -5.22 -13.99 -25.28
CA LEU A 104 -4.79 -12.89 -26.14
C LEU A 104 -5.61 -12.80 -27.42
N GLU A 105 -6.00 -13.94 -28.04
CA GLU A 105 -6.91 -13.92 -29.20
C GLU A 105 -8.30 -13.34 -28.82
N ALA A 106 -8.72 -13.50 -27.56
CA ALA A 106 -9.97 -12.95 -27.02
C ALA A 106 -9.96 -11.43 -26.78
N GLN A 107 -8.81 -10.76 -26.85
CA GLN A 107 -8.69 -9.34 -26.54
C GLN A 107 -9.60 -8.47 -27.39
N THR A 108 -10.22 -7.47 -26.74
CA THR A 108 -11.09 -6.50 -27.42
C THR A 108 -10.31 -5.39 -28.16
N TYR A 109 -9.02 -5.24 -27.86
CA TYR A 109 -8.09 -4.39 -28.59
C TYR A 109 -7.29 -5.22 -29.59
N GLU A 110 -7.25 -4.83 -30.86
CA GLU A 110 -6.72 -5.66 -31.96
C GLU A 110 -5.23 -5.43 -32.27
N SER A 111 -4.68 -4.25 -31.91
CA SER A 111 -3.29 -3.88 -32.23
C SER A 111 -2.30 -4.45 -31.20
N TRP A 112 -2.12 -5.76 -31.25
CA TRP A 112 -1.16 -6.47 -30.40
C TRP A 112 -0.36 -7.50 -31.20
N GLU A 113 0.78 -7.89 -30.68
CA GLU A 113 1.52 -9.07 -31.07
C GLU A 113 1.95 -9.87 -29.83
N LEU A 114 2.07 -11.17 -29.97
CA LEU A 114 2.56 -12.09 -28.95
C LEU A 114 3.94 -12.59 -29.36
N CYS A 115 4.94 -12.39 -28.51
CA CYS A 115 6.32 -12.79 -28.74
C CYS A 115 6.73 -13.83 -27.71
N ILE A 116 6.84 -15.12 -28.13
CA ILE A 116 7.15 -16.24 -27.24
C ILE A 116 8.58 -16.73 -27.48
N ALA A 117 9.40 -16.77 -26.42
CA ALA A 117 10.68 -17.46 -26.43
C ALA A 117 10.52 -18.88 -25.84
N ASN A 118 10.61 -19.91 -26.68
CA ASN A 118 10.53 -21.29 -26.25
C ASN A 118 11.88 -21.78 -25.72
N GLY A 119 12.02 -21.90 -24.41
CA GLY A 119 13.19 -22.42 -23.71
C GLY A 119 13.23 -23.94 -23.57
N SER A 120 12.32 -24.67 -24.24
CA SER A 120 12.23 -26.15 -24.20
C SER A 120 12.32 -26.73 -25.61
N PRO A 121 13.50 -26.68 -26.26
CA PRO A 121 13.65 -27.16 -27.64
C PRO A 121 13.37 -28.66 -27.80
N GLU A 122 13.46 -29.42 -26.72
CA GLU A 122 13.14 -30.84 -26.67
C GLU A 122 11.63 -31.15 -26.64
N ASP A 123 10.79 -30.16 -26.27
CA ASP A 123 9.35 -30.37 -26.09
C ASP A 123 8.58 -30.23 -27.41
N GLN A 124 8.31 -31.39 -28.04
CA GLN A 124 7.57 -31.44 -29.29
C GLN A 124 6.09 -31.03 -29.15
N SER A 125 5.49 -31.18 -27.94
CA SER A 125 4.10 -30.75 -27.70
C SER A 125 4.00 -29.23 -27.74
N MET A 126 4.87 -28.53 -27.02
CA MET A 126 4.94 -27.05 -27.08
C MET A 126 5.18 -26.56 -28.49
N ARG A 127 6.14 -27.14 -29.22
CA ARG A 127 6.46 -26.76 -30.60
C ARG A 127 5.21 -26.89 -31.51
N LYS A 128 4.48 -28.01 -31.46
CA LYS A 128 3.25 -28.21 -32.26
C LYS A 128 2.20 -27.13 -31.97
N VAL A 129 1.99 -26.77 -30.71
CA VAL A 129 1.05 -25.71 -30.32
C VAL A 129 1.50 -24.37 -30.92
N LEU A 130 2.78 -24.01 -30.77
CA LEU A 130 3.30 -22.75 -31.29
C LEU A 130 3.24 -22.66 -32.83
N GLU A 131 3.54 -23.76 -33.54
CA GLU A 131 3.38 -23.87 -35.00
C GLU A 131 1.90 -23.72 -35.42
N GLU A 132 0.98 -24.37 -34.72
CA GLU A 132 -0.46 -24.29 -34.98
C GLU A 132 -0.94 -22.83 -34.87
N TYR A 133 -0.68 -22.16 -33.72
CA TYR A 133 -1.16 -20.80 -33.50
C TYR A 133 -0.51 -19.77 -34.42
N SER A 134 0.80 -19.85 -34.63
CA SER A 134 1.51 -18.95 -35.53
C SER A 134 1.13 -19.09 -37.01
N SER A 135 0.67 -20.31 -37.41
CA SER A 135 0.17 -20.52 -38.78
C SER A 135 -1.22 -19.90 -39.03
N ARG A 136 -2.07 -19.80 -38.00
CA ARG A 136 -3.43 -19.26 -38.10
C ARG A 136 -3.53 -17.77 -37.77
N ASP A 137 -2.65 -17.26 -36.91
CA ASP A 137 -2.59 -15.83 -36.55
C ASP A 137 -1.15 -15.30 -36.62
N ARG A 138 -0.88 -14.41 -37.60
CA ARG A 138 0.43 -13.78 -37.80
C ARG A 138 0.89 -12.87 -36.66
N ARG A 139 -0.03 -12.52 -35.72
CA ARG A 139 0.31 -11.76 -34.53
C ARG A 139 1.03 -12.64 -33.49
N VAL A 140 0.86 -13.95 -33.54
CA VAL A 140 1.56 -14.91 -32.70
C VAL A 140 2.90 -15.23 -33.35
N ARG A 141 3.98 -14.81 -32.68
CA ARG A 141 5.35 -14.98 -33.13
C ARG A 141 6.15 -15.71 -32.07
N TRP A 142 6.98 -16.64 -32.46
CA TRP A 142 7.80 -17.36 -31.52
C TRP A 142 9.18 -17.68 -32.10
N GLN A 143 10.13 -17.91 -31.21
CA GLN A 143 11.44 -18.45 -31.53
C GLN A 143 11.79 -19.57 -30.58
N GLU A 144 12.49 -20.57 -31.10
CA GLU A 144 13.07 -21.63 -30.30
C GLU A 144 14.46 -21.23 -29.84
N LEU A 145 14.72 -21.36 -28.54
CA LEU A 145 16.04 -21.15 -27.98
C LEU A 145 16.84 -22.44 -28.05
N THR A 146 18.14 -22.34 -28.19
CA THR A 146 19.04 -23.52 -28.24
C THR A 146 19.09 -24.26 -26.91
N GLU A 147 18.86 -23.55 -25.82
CA GLU A 147 18.84 -24.04 -24.45
C GLU A 147 18.05 -23.10 -23.54
N ASN A 148 17.61 -23.56 -22.37
CA ASN A 148 17.06 -22.71 -21.34
C ASN A 148 18.18 -21.94 -20.62
N LYS A 149 18.20 -20.60 -20.75
CA LYS A 149 19.19 -19.73 -20.11
C LYS A 149 18.69 -19.07 -18.81
N GLY A 150 17.51 -19.46 -18.33
CA GLY A 150 16.85 -18.84 -17.19
C GLY A 150 15.81 -17.80 -17.60
N ILE A 151 14.97 -17.39 -16.62
CA ILE A 151 13.78 -16.58 -16.91
C ILE A 151 14.15 -15.21 -17.49
N ALA A 152 15.16 -14.53 -16.95
CA ALA A 152 15.60 -13.22 -17.42
C ALA A 152 16.05 -13.25 -18.89
N GLU A 153 16.93 -14.19 -19.25
CA GLU A 153 17.45 -14.30 -20.61
C GLU A 153 16.39 -14.77 -21.61
N ASN A 154 15.51 -15.68 -21.21
CA ASN A 154 14.38 -16.09 -22.04
C ASN A 154 13.40 -14.93 -22.28
N THR A 155 13.13 -14.09 -21.26
CA THR A 155 12.31 -12.89 -21.42
C THR A 155 12.99 -11.87 -22.34
N ASN A 156 14.31 -11.66 -22.22
CA ASN A 156 15.08 -10.81 -23.14
C ASN A 156 15.01 -11.30 -24.59
N ALA A 157 15.03 -12.63 -24.78
CA ALA A 157 14.87 -13.21 -26.11
C ALA A 157 13.47 -12.95 -26.69
N ALA A 158 12.42 -13.07 -25.88
CA ALA A 158 11.05 -12.72 -26.29
C ALA A 158 10.95 -11.21 -26.57
N PHE A 159 11.56 -10.36 -25.74
CA PHE A 159 11.60 -8.91 -25.93
C PHE A 159 12.32 -8.51 -27.24
N ALA A 160 13.39 -9.21 -27.61
CA ALA A 160 14.12 -8.93 -28.85
C ALA A 160 13.27 -9.10 -30.13
N MET A 161 12.15 -9.85 -30.06
CA MET A 161 11.18 -9.98 -31.15
C MET A 161 10.15 -8.83 -31.17
N ALA A 162 9.99 -8.10 -30.06
CA ALA A 162 8.95 -7.09 -29.89
C ALA A 162 9.14 -5.90 -30.84
N LYS A 163 8.05 -5.50 -31.51
CA LYS A 163 7.98 -4.34 -32.42
C LYS A 163 7.06 -3.25 -31.90
N GLY A 164 6.24 -3.57 -30.91
CA GLY A 164 5.27 -2.65 -30.34
C GLY A 164 5.91 -1.45 -29.67
N GLU A 165 5.18 -0.39 -29.57
CA GLU A 165 5.56 0.81 -28.83
C GLU A 165 5.57 0.56 -27.31
N PHE A 166 4.71 -0.36 -26.87
CA PHE A 166 4.68 -0.84 -25.49
C PHE A 166 4.91 -2.35 -25.43
N VAL A 167 5.44 -2.80 -24.31
CA VAL A 167 5.71 -4.21 -24.01
C VAL A 167 5.01 -4.60 -22.72
N GLY A 168 4.17 -5.61 -22.77
CA GLY A 168 3.49 -6.22 -21.62
C GLY A 168 4.14 -7.54 -21.23
N LEU A 169 4.27 -7.79 -19.93
CA LEU A 169 4.88 -9.00 -19.37
C LEU A 169 3.78 -10.01 -19.03
N LEU A 170 3.84 -11.21 -19.59
CA LEU A 170 2.88 -12.28 -19.30
C LEU A 170 3.62 -13.59 -19.05
N ASP A 171 3.26 -14.29 -18.00
CA ASP A 171 3.78 -15.62 -17.72
C ASP A 171 3.08 -16.68 -18.58
N HIS A 172 3.81 -17.74 -18.92
CA HIS A 172 3.39 -18.74 -19.90
C HIS A 172 2.23 -19.65 -19.47
N ASP A 173 1.84 -19.60 -18.20
CA ASP A 173 0.78 -20.40 -17.56
C ASP A 173 -0.39 -19.54 -17.06
N ASP A 174 -0.32 -18.21 -17.21
CA ASP A 174 -1.31 -17.26 -16.76
C ASP A 174 -2.26 -16.77 -17.88
N LEU A 175 -3.19 -15.87 -17.54
CA LEU A 175 -4.19 -15.38 -18.48
C LEU A 175 -4.40 -13.86 -18.33
N LEU A 176 -4.81 -13.24 -19.43
CA LEU A 176 -5.34 -11.86 -19.41
C LEU A 176 -6.87 -11.87 -19.52
N ALA A 177 -7.52 -10.95 -18.81
CA ALA A 177 -8.93 -10.66 -19.04
C ALA A 177 -9.15 -10.14 -20.47
N PRO A 178 -10.30 -10.41 -21.11
CA PRO A 178 -10.52 -10.09 -22.53
C PRO A 178 -10.46 -8.61 -22.89
N ASN A 179 -10.55 -7.73 -21.89
CA ASN A 179 -10.44 -6.28 -22.02
C ASN A 179 -9.11 -5.70 -21.54
N ALA A 180 -8.13 -6.52 -21.21
CA ALA A 180 -6.88 -6.06 -20.58
C ALA A 180 -6.14 -5.03 -21.45
N LEU A 181 -5.87 -5.36 -22.71
CA LEU A 181 -5.16 -4.44 -23.60
C LEU A 181 -5.99 -3.19 -23.94
N TYR A 182 -7.33 -3.33 -23.99
CA TYR A 182 -8.23 -2.19 -24.19
C TYR A 182 -8.10 -1.19 -23.03
N GLU A 183 -8.16 -1.65 -21.79
CA GLU A 183 -8.09 -0.76 -20.62
C GLU A 183 -6.71 -0.11 -20.48
N VAL A 184 -5.63 -0.82 -20.80
CA VAL A 184 -4.28 -0.24 -20.90
C VAL A 184 -4.23 0.89 -21.92
N VAL A 185 -4.75 0.67 -23.14
CA VAL A 185 -4.77 1.71 -24.19
C VAL A 185 -5.69 2.86 -23.81
N ASN A 186 -6.83 2.56 -23.17
CA ASN A 186 -7.75 3.58 -22.68
C ASN A 186 -7.06 4.49 -21.63
N ALA A 187 -6.29 3.92 -20.73
CA ALA A 187 -5.48 4.68 -19.76
C ALA A 187 -4.41 5.52 -20.46
N LEU A 188 -3.68 4.97 -21.43
CA LEU A 188 -2.67 5.70 -22.21
C LEU A 188 -3.25 6.88 -23.03
N ASN A 189 -4.53 6.82 -23.41
CA ASN A 189 -5.22 7.96 -24.04
C ASN A 189 -5.62 9.06 -23.04
N GLN A 190 -5.64 8.76 -21.74
CA GLN A 190 -5.94 9.73 -20.69
C GLN A 190 -4.65 10.29 -20.06
N HIS A 191 -3.52 9.58 -20.18
CA HIS A 191 -2.22 9.87 -19.60
C HIS A 191 -1.15 10.00 -20.69
N GLU A 192 -1.01 11.19 -21.27
CA GLU A 192 -0.08 11.45 -22.38
C GLU A 192 1.39 11.11 -22.06
N HIS A 193 1.76 11.21 -20.79
CA HIS A 193 3.10 10.93 -20.30
C HIS A 193 3.26 9.53 -19.70
N GLY A 194 2.23 8.67 -19.82
CA GLY A 194 2.25 7.30 -19.31
C GLY A 194 3.35 6.47 -20.00
N ASP A 195 4.40 6.15 -19.27
CA ASP A 195 5.50 5.31 -19.75
C ASP A 195 5.45 3.89 -19.18
N ALA A 196 4.83 3.72 -18.03
CA ALA A 196 4.59 2.42 -17.40
C ALA A 196 3.13 2.35 -16.92
N VAL A 197 2.49 1.20 -17.13
CA VAL A 197 1.11 0.93 -16.72
C VAL A 197 1.09 -0.39 -15.96
N TYR A 198 0.32 -0.47 -14.88
CA TYR A 198 0.06 -1.74 -14.18
C TYR A 198 -1.41 -1.85 -13.81
N THR A 199 -1.86 -3.09 -13.59
CA THR A 199 -3.27 -3.40 -13.33
C THR A 199 -3.45 -4.14 -12.03
N ASP A 200 -4.71 -4.29 -11.59
CA ASP A 200 -5.06 -5.24 -10.54
C ASP A 200 -5.01 -6.67 -11.08
N GLU A 201 -4.89 -7.63 -10.16
CA GLU A 201 -4.82 -9.05 -10.46
C GLU A 201 -5.62 -9.87 -9.46
N ASP A 202 -5.92 -11.12 -9.82
CA ASP A 202 -6.42 -12.13 -8.91
C ASP A 202 -5.70 -13.46 -9.13
N LYS A 203 -6.08 -14.48 -8.38
CA LYS A 203 -5.65 -15.84 -8.59
C LYS A 203 -6.78 -16.69 -9.13
N VAL A 204 -6.42 -17.65 -9.98
CA VAL A 204 -7.35 -18.63 -10.54
C VAL A 204 -6.80 -20.05 -10.35
N THR A 205 -7.69 -21.02 -10.15
CA THR A 205 -7.32 -22.44 -10.09
C THR A 205 -6.78 -22.94 -11.44
N ALA A 206 -6.07 -24.07 -11.43
CA ALA A 206 -5.56 -24.70 -12.66
C ALA A 206 -6.68 -24.99 -13.66
N GLU A 207 -7.85 -25.36 -13.17
CA GLU A 207 -9.06 -25.72 -13.92
C GLU A 207 -9.88 -24.50 -14.37
N LEU A 208 -9.53 -23.28 -13.92
CA LEU A 208 -10.22 -22.00 -14.18
C LEU A 208 -11.67 -21.96 -13.63
N ASP A 209 -11.97 -22.72 -12.62
CA ASP A 209 -13.31 -22.83 -12.03
C ASP A 209 -13.53 -21.94 -10.79
N GLU A 210 -12.45 -21.45 -10.15
CA GLU A 210 -12.52 -20.56 -8.99
C GLU A 210 -11.52 -19.41 -9.14
N HIS A 211 -12.02 -18.16 -9.04
CA HIS A 211 -11.23 -16.93 -8.84
C HIS A 211 -11.16 -16.62 -7.36
N PHE A 212 -9.98 -16.20 -6.84
CA PHE A 212 -9.77 -15.95 -5.42
C PHE A 212 -8.58 -15.02 -5.16
N GLN A 213 -8.50 -14.47 -3.95
CA GLN A 213 -7.42 -13.61 -3.48
C GLN A 213 -7.11 -12.43 -4.42
N PRO A 214 -8.06 -11.51 -4.67
CA PRO A 214 -7.80 -10.33 -5.48
C PRO A 214 -6.71 -9.47 -4.84
N HIS A 215 -5.82 -8.96 -5.68
CA HIS A 215 -4.84 -7.95 -5.32
C HIS A 215 -5.28 -6.61 -5.93
N LEU A 216 -6.04 -5.86 -5.15
CA LEU A 216 -6.52 -4.52 -5.51
C LEU A 216 -5.48 -3.49 -5.06
N LYS A 217 -4.78 -2.93 -6.03
CA LYS A 217 -3.58 -2.11 -5.83
C LYS A 217 -3.95 -0.63 -5.64
N PRO A 218 -3.13 0.15 -4.95
CA PRO A 218 -3.21 1.61 -4.99
C PRO A 218 -2.59 2.16 -6.29
N ASP A 219 -2.71 3.45 -6.53
CA ASP A 219 -1.87 4.16 -7.47
C ASP A 219 -0.40 4.06 -7.05
N PHE A 220 0.52 4.57 -7.90
CA PHE A 220 1.95 4.37 -7.68
C PHE A 220 2.41 4.83 -6.29
N ASN A 221 2.99 3.89 -5.53
CA ASN A 221 3.36 4.04 -4.13
C ASN A 221 4.77 3.48 -3.93
N ILE A 222 5.75 4.36 -3.87
CA ILE A 222 7.17 3.95 -3.86
C ILE A 222 7.56 3.23 -2.56
N ASP A 223 7.01 3.62 -1.41
CA ASP A 223 7.33 2.96 -0.15
C ASP A 223 6.67 1.59 -0.03
N LEU A 224 5.48 1.42 -0.61
CA LEU A 224 4.88 0.11 -0.76
C LEU A 224 5.70 -0.76 -1.71
N LEU A 225 6.21 -0.20 -2.84
CA LEU A 225 7.07 -0.95 -3.75
C LEU A 225 8.38 -1.35 -3.08
N ARG A 226 8.98 -0.52 -2.23
CA ARG A 226 10.16 -0.86 -1.42
C ARG A 226 9.87 -1.90 -0.34
N SER A 227 8.61 -2.11 0.01
CA SER A 227 8.18 -3.09 1.01
C SER A 227 7.76 -4.43 0.42
N ASN A 228 7.32 -4.45 -0.84
CA ASN A 228 6.81 -5.65 -1.53
C ASN A 228 6.67 -5.36 -3.03
N ASN A 229 6.87 -6.37 -3.89
CA ASN A 229 6.58 -6.25 -5.32
C ASN A 229 5.07 -6.25 -5.58
N TYR A 230 4.38 -5.16 -5.22
CA TYR A 230 2.93 -5.08 -5.35
C TYR A 230 2.47 -4.84 -6.80
N ILE A 231 3.33 -4.28 -7.65
CA ILE A 231 3.01 -4.04 -9.07
C ILE A 231 2.87 -5.36 -9.83
N CYS A 232 3.84 -6.26 -9.69
CA CYS A 232 3.89 -7.65 -10.20
C CYS A 232 3.29 -7.79 -11.60
N HIS A 233 1.99 -8.12 -11.73
CA HIS A 233 1.26 -8.33 -12.97
C HIS A 233 0.03 -7.39 -13.05
N PHE A 234 -0.46 -7.01 -14.17
CA PHE A 234 0.09 -7.00 -15.52
C PHE A 234 0.88 -5.71 -15.71
N PHE A 235 2.18 -5.81 -15.94
CA PHE A 235 3.04 -4.65 -16.13
C PHE A 235 3.29 -4.40 -17.62
N VAL A 236 2.95 -3.20 -18.09
CA VAL A 236 3.11 -2.76 -19.49
C VAL A 236 3.98 -1.51 -19.49
N VAL A 237 5.01 -1.49 -20.29
CA VAL A 237 6.01 -0.41 -20.28
C VAL A 237 6.38 0.01 -21.70
N ARG A 238 6.66 1.28 -21.91
CA ARG A 238 7.13 1.82 -23.19
C ARG A 238 8.44 1.13 -23.61
N ARG A 239 8.48 0.60 -24.83
CA ARG A 239 9.63 -0.18 -25.35
C ARG A 239 10.95 0.60 -25.27
N GLN A 240 10.91 1.91 -25.60
CA GLN A 240 12.10 2.76 -25.49
C GLN A 240 12.67 2.78 -24.06
N LEU A 241 11.79 2.78 -23.05
CA LEU A 241 12.23 2.72 -21.65
C LEU A 241 12.88 1.37 -21.31
N VAL A 242 12.35 0.26 -21.83
CA VAL A 242 12.98 -1.07 -21.69
C VAL A 242 14.39 -1.09 -22.28
N GLU A 243 14.56 -0.50 -23.47
CA GLU A 243 15.86 -0.38 -24.13
C GLU A 243 16.83 0.48 -23.31
N GLU A 244 16.35 1.59 -22.73
CA GLU A 244 17.16 2.49 -21.88
C GLU A 244 17.62 1.82 -20.59
N VAL A 245 16.77 1.04 -19.93
CA VAL A 245 17.13 0.35 -18.68
C VAL A 245 17.89 -0.95 -18.89
N GLY A 246 17.96 -1.46 -20.13
CA GLY A 246 18.80 -2.61 -20.51
C GLY A 246 18.15 -3.99 -20.29
N GLY A 247 16.81 -4.10 -20.30
CA GLY A 247 16.10 -5.36 -20.19
C GLY A 247 16.20 -6.04 -18.82
N PHE A 248 16.06 -7.36 -18.80
CA PHE A 248 16.08 -8.18 -17.57
C PHE A 248 17.50 -8.63 -17.23
N ARG A 249 17.82 -8.74 -15.95
CA ARG A 249 19.15 -9.07 -15.45
C ARG A 249 19.17 -10.42 -14.73
N ARG A 250 20.01 -11.34 -15.20
CA ARG A 250 20.10 -12.71 -14.67
C ARG A 250 20.48 -12.80 -13.20
N GLU A 251 21.25 -11.85 -12.68
CA GLU A 251 21.62 -11.81 -11.26
C GLU A 251 20.43 -11.62 -10.31
N PHE A 252 19.24 -11.25 -10.85
CA PHE A 252 17.99 -11.13 -10.12
C PHE A 252 16.98 -12.25 -10.44
N ASP A 253 17.40 -13.34 -11.10
CA ASP A 253 16.51 -14.47 -11.37
C ASP A 253 15.74 -14.90 -10.10
N GLY A 254 14.42 -15.02 -10.23
CA GLY A 254 13.47 -15.22 -9.15
C GLY A 254 12.77 -13.95 -8.62
N ALA A 255 13.33 -12.76 -8.91
CA ALA A 255 12.75 -11.44 -8.71
C ALA A 255 13.23 -10.47 -9.81
N GLN A 256 13.45 -10.99 -11.02
CA GLN A 256 13.95 -10.25 -12.17
C GLN A 256 12.97 -9.17 -12.64
N ASP A 257 11.67 -9.44 -12.49
CA ASP A 257 10.57 -8.49 -12.72
C ASP A 257 10.61 -7.33 -11.72
N TYR A 258 10.87 -7.61 -10.46
CA TYR A 258 10.95 -6.59 -9.40
C TYR A 258 12.10 -5.61 -9.63
N ASP A 259 13.31 -6.13 -9.98
CA ASP A 259 14.43 -5.29 -10.38
C ASP A 259 14.12 -4.48 -11.64
N PHE A 260 13.47 -5.12 -12.62
CA PHE A 260 13.08 -4.47 -13.85
C PHE A 260 12.06 -3.36 -13.62
N ILE A 261 11.03 -3.62 -12.81
CA ILE A 261 10.02 -2.63 -12.42
C ILE A 261 10.69 -1.43 -11.76
N PHE A 262 11.59 -1.63 -10.77
CA PHE A 262 12.31 -0.52 -10.14
C PHE A 262 13.07 0.33 -11.17
N ARG A 263 13.83 -0.29 -12.06
CA ARG A 263 14.57 0.47 -13.08
C ARG A 263 13.66 1.23 -14.04
N CYS A 264 12.51 0.68 -14.37
CA CYS A 264 11.51 1.35 -15.20
C CYS A 264 10.88 2.55 -14.47
N VAL A 265 10.40 2.37 -13.23
CA VAL A 265 9.75 3.46 -12.48
C VAL A 265 10.71 4.57 -12.07
N GLU A 266 12.01 4.28 -11.94
CA GLU A 266 13.06 5.28 -11.71
C GLU A 266 13.23 6.26 -12.89
N LYS A 267 12.83 5.86 -14.11
CA LYS A 267 13.01 6.61 -15.36
C LYS A 267 11.70 7.07 -16.00
N ALA A 268 10.60 6.40 -15.68
CA ALA A 268 9.29 6.72 -16.23
C ALA A 268 8.89 8.16 -15.89
N ARG A 269 8.32 8.87 -16.86
CA ARG A 269 7.73 10.20 -16.65
C ARG A 269 6.46 10.11 -15.82
N GLU A 270 5.69 9.05 -16.04
CA GLU A 270 4.46 8.77 -15.31
C GLU A 270 4.24 7.26 -15.24
N VAL A 271 3.84 6.77 -14.04
CA VAL A 271 3.45 5.39 -13.78
C VAL A 271 1.95 5.37 -13.53
N VAL A 272 1.20 4.71 -14.39
CA VAL A 272 -0.26 4.72 -14.42
C VAL A 272 -0.81 3.42 -13.85
N HIS A 273 -1.73 3.51 -12.91
CA HIS A 273 -2.51 2.38 -12.41
C HIS A 273 -3.84 2.26 -13.16
N VAL A 274 -4.18 1.07 -13.61
CA VAL A 274 -5.50 0.70 -14.09
C VAL A 274 -6.18 -0.14 -13.04
N PRO A 275 -7.10 0.41 -12.23
CA PRO A 275 -7.71 -0.28 -11.09
C PRO A 275 -8.80 -1.26 -11.52
N GLU A 276 -8.44 -2.15 -12.44
CA GLU A 276 -9.27 -3.22 -12.99
C GLU A 276 -8.52 -4.54 -12.89
N ILE A 277 -9.24 -5.64 -12.58
CA ILE A 277 -8.67 -6.99 -12.48
C ILE A 277 -8.51 -7.55 -13.89
N LEU A 278 -7.29 -7.43 -14.43
CA LEU A 278 -7.01 -7.71 -15.83
C LEU A 278 -5.99 -8.85 -16.02
N TYR A 279 -5.42 -9.35 -14.95
CA TYR A 279 -4.48 -10.46 -14.95
C TYR A 279 -4.93 -11.55 -13.98
N HIS A 280 -4.87 -12.82 -14.42
CA HIS A 280 -5.26 -13.97 -13.63
C HIS A 280 -4.09 -14.90 -13.42
N TRP A 281 -3.51 -14.86 -12.22
CA TRP A 281 -2.40 -15.71 -11.83
C TRP A 281 -2.87 -17.12 -11.53
N ARG A 282 -2.49 -18.06 -12.40
CA ARG A 282 -2.86 -19.46 -12.25
C ARG A 282 -2.06 -20.14 -11.14
N THR A 283 -2.78 -20.84 -10.25
CA THR A 283 -2.17 -21.60 -9.17
C THR A 283 -2.21 -23.09 -9.49
N HIS A 284 -1.04 -23.71 -9.54
CA HIS A 284 -0.90 -25.16 -9.73
C HIS A 284 0.33 -25.69 -8.98
N LYS A 285 0.47 -27.05 -8.88
CA LYS A 285 1.51 -27.71 -8.05
C LYS A 285 2.96 -27.32 -8.38
N ALA A 286 3.23 -26.88 -9.59
CA ALA A 286 4.57 -26.43 -10.00
C ALA A 286 4.76 -24.91 -9.91
N SER A 287 3.70 -24.14 -9.60
CA SER A 287 3.77 -22.68 -9.54
C SER A 287 4.60 -22.18 -8.34
N THR A 288 5.12 -20.96 -8.47
CA THR A 288 5.92 -20.29 -7.43
C THR A 288 5.16 -20.12 -6.12
N ALA A 289 3.83 -20.00 -6.19
CA ALA A 289 2.96 -19.81 -5.03
C ALA A 289 2.93 -21.02 -4.08
N ASP A 290 3.34 -22.21 -4.53
CA ASP A 290 3.08 -23.45 -3.81
C ASP A 290 4.20 -23.90 -2.87
N ASN A 291 5.48 -23.54 -3.09
CA ASN A 291 6.59 -23.92 -2.21
C ASN A 291 7.58 -22.77 -1.91
N PRO A 292 7.30 -21.88 -0.96
CA PRO A 292 8.21 -20.77 -0.61
C PRO A 292 9.59 -21.23 -0.12
N ALA A 293 9.68 -22.35 0.59
CA ALA A 293 10.94 -22.82 1.18
C ALA A 293 11.96 -23.28 0.13
N SER A 294 11.53 -23.76 -1.05
CA SER A 294 12.42 -24.12 -2.16
C SER A 294 12.93 -22.91 -2.94
N LYS A 295 12.45 -21.71 -2.66
CA LYS A 295 12.69 -20.48 -3.42
C LYS A 295 13.25 -19.34 -2.58
N MET A 296 13.97 -19.64 -1.49
CA MET A 296 14.67 -18.60 -0.70
C MET A 296 15.54 -17.70 -1.58
N TYR A 297 16.10 -18.23 -2.66
CA TYR A 297 16.88 -17.45 -3.63
C TYR A 297 16.06 -16.30 -4.27
N ALA A 298 14.75 -16.50 -4.50
CA ALA A 298 13.87 -15.48 -5.06
C ALA A 298 13.62 -14.33 -4.07
N PHE A 299 13.44 -14.65 -2.79
CA PHE A 299 13.29 -13.63 -1.75
C PHE A 299 14.59 -12.87 -1.52
N GLU A 300 15.74 -13.54 -1.56
CA GLU A 300 17.05 -12.89 -1.53
C GLU A 300 17.28 -12.02 -2.77
N ALA A 301 16.84 -12.46 -3.96
CA ALA A 301 16.90 -11.65 -5.17
C ALA A 301 16.02 -10.39 -5.05
N GLY A 302 14.82 -10.50 -4.47
CA GLY A 302 13.95 -9.36 -4.19
C GLY A 302 14.58 -8.35 -3.22
N LYS A 303 15.24 -8.84 -2.16
CA LYS A 303 16.01 -7.98 -1.26
C LYS A 303 17.11 -7.23 -2.02
N ARG A 304 17.90 -7.94 -2.85
CA ARG A 304 18.96 -7.30 -3.67
C ARG A 304 18.39 -6.30 -4.67
N ALA A 305 17.18 -6.54 -5.21
CA ALA A 305 16.53 -5.60 -6.12
C ALA A 305 16.22 -4.27 -5.42
N ILE A 306 15.74 -4.31 -4.18
CA ILE A 306 15.53 -3.10 -3.36
C ILE A 306 16.87 -2.43 -3.04
N GLU A 307 17.89 -3.18 -2.60
CA GLU A 307 19.22 -2.64 -2.31
C GLU A 307 19.83 -1.92 -3.53
N ALA A 308 19.75 -2.55 -4.72
CA ALA A 308 20.21 -1.95 -5.97
C ALA A 308 19.40 -0.69 -6.37
N HIS A 309 18.08 -0.68 -6.11
CA HIS A 309 17.23 0.51 -6.27
C HIS A 309 17.69 1.66 -5.35
N LEU A 310 17.90 1.38 -4.07
CA LEU A 310 18.36 2.41 -3.11
C LEU A 310 19.72 2.98 -3.52
N GLU A 311 20.64 2.12 -3.98
CA GLU A 311 21.97 2.54 -4.48
C GLU A 311 21.82 3.46 -5.71
N ARG A 312 21.07 3.06 -6.74
CA ARG A 312 20.86 3.85 -7.97
C ARG A 312 20.22 5.21 -7.70
N THR A 313 19.30 5.27 -6.74
CA THR A 313 18.61 6.52 -6.38
C THR A 313 19.33 7.34 -5.33
N GLY A 314 20.46 6.85 -4.79
CA GLY A 314 21.24 7.52 -3.75
C GLY A 314 20.54 7.60 -2.40
N VAL A 315 19.50 6.78 -2.19
CA VAL A 315 18.76 6.70 -0.92
C VAL A 315 19.51 5.76 0.03
N LYS A 316 19.92 6.28 1.19
CA LYS A 316 20.56 5.45 2.22
C LYS A 316 19.52 4.65 2.98
N GLY A 317 19.70 3.33 3.04
CA GLY A 317 18.81 2.43 3.76
C GLY A 317 19.42 1.03 3.92
N THR A 318 18.95 0.29 4.90
CA THR A 318 19.29 -1.13 5.10
C THR A 318 18.05 -1.96 4.90
N VAL A 319 18.14 -2.95 4.00
CA VAL A 319 17.02 -3.84 3.67
C VAL A 319 17.11 -5.13 4.47
N SER A 320 16.01 -5.53 5.07
CA SER A 320 15.88 -6.80 5.79
C SER A 320 14.57 -7.50 5.42
N HIS A 321 14.55 -8.83 5.57
CA HIS A 321 13.29 -9.57 5.49
C HIS A 321 12.42 -9.25 6.71
N THR A 322 11.10 -9.26 6.50
CA THR A 322 10.14 -9.37 7.59
C THR A 322 9.93 -10.86 7.95
N PRO A 323 9.20 -11.19 9.01
CA PRO A 323 8.79 -12.58 9.27
C PRO A 323 8.04 -13.22 8.11
N ASP A 324 7.45 -12.43 7.22
CA ASP A 324 6.71 -12.90 6.05
C ASP A 324 7.55 -12.73 4.79
N LEU A 325 7.84 -13.86 4.14
CA LEU A 325 8.65 -13.90 2.93
C LEU A 325 7.97 -13.15 1.77
N GLY A 326 8.75 -12.35 1.05
CA GLY A 326 8.26 -11.46 -0.02
C GLY A 326 7.87 -10.07 0.49
N PHE A 327 7.94 -9.84 1.82
CA PHE A 327 7.81 -8.52 2.42
C PHE A 327 9.13 -8.10 3.06
N TYR A 328 9.51 -6.84 2.84
CA TYR A 328 10.80 -6.31 3.23
C TYR A 328 10.62 -5.07 4.11
N ARG A 329 11.61 -4.83 4.96
CA ARG A 329 11.74 -3.61 5.72
C ARG A 329 12.96 -2.84 5.26
N VAL A 330 12.76 -1.59 4.88
CA VAL A 330 13.85 -0.63 4.66
C VAL A 330 13.95 0.26 5.89
N LYS A 331 15.09 0.17 6.60
CA LYS A 331 15.43 1.06 7.70
C LYS A 331 16.30 2.19 7.17
N TYR A 332 15.86 3.43 7.35
CA TYR A 332 16.56 4.63 6.92
C TYR A 332 17.39 5.19 8.08
N PRO A 333 18.73 5.28 7.96
CA PRO A 333 19.55 5.80 9.02
C PRO A 333 19.37 7.31 9.15
N VAL A 334 19.31 7.80 10.39
CA VAL A 334 19.30 9.24 10.65
C VAL A 334 20.60 9.87 10.14
N GLN A 335 20.49 10.96 9.37
CA GLN A 335 21.61 11.71 8.84
C GLN A 335 21.87 12.93 9.74
N GLY A 336 23.09 13.05 10.24
CA GLY A 336 23.44 14.11 11.19
C GLY A 336 22.79 13.93 12.56
N HIS A 337 22.57 15.05 13.25
CA HIS A 337 21.94 15.06 14.56
C HIS A 337 20.99 16.29 14.68
N PRO A 338 19.97 16.38 13.80
CA PRO A 338 19.09 17.56 13.76
C PRO A 338 18.19 17.64 15.00
N LEU A 339 17.86 18.86 15.43
CA LEU A 339 16.94 19.07 16.54
C LEU A 339 15.50 18.76 16.13
N VAL A 340 14.82 17.95 16.96
CA VAL A 340 13.38 17.66 16.84
C VAL A 340 12.63 18.45 17.91
N SER A 341 11.63 19.24 17.51
CA SER A 341 10.73 19.91 18.45
C SER A 341 9.44 19.13 18.60
N ILE A 342 9.23 18.57 19.78
CA ILE A 342 7.98 17.86 20.15
C ILE A 342 7.00 18.89 20.67
N ILE A 343 5.84 19.03 20.02
CA ILE A 343 4.80 19.99 20.35
C ILE A 343 3.63 19.25 21.00
N ILE A 344 3.33 19.57 22.26
CA ILE A 344 2.32 18.89 23.06
C ILE A 344 1.31 19.92 23.58
N PRO A 345 0.10 20.00 22.98
CA PRO A 345 -1.01 20.73 23.59
C PRO A 345 -1.44 20.07 24.90
N ASN A 346 -1.64 20.89 25.95
CA ASN A 346 -2.14 20.36 27.22
C ASN A 346 -3.13 21.32 27.89
N LYS A 347 -4.11 20.74 28.56
CA LYS A 347 -5.03 21.43 29.46
C LYS A 347 -5.36 20.53 30.63
N ASP A 348 -5.07 21.01 31.87
CA ASP A 348 -5.24 20.19 33.05
C ASP A 348 -4.56 18.79 32.91
N GLU A 349 -5.22 17.67 33.20
CA GLU A 349 -4.77 16.29 32.88
C GLU A 349 -3.30 15.98 33.28
N LYS A 350 -2.93 16.34 34.52
CA LYS A 350 -1.57 16.19 35.04
C LYS A 350 -1.02 14.77 34.90
N GLU A 351 -1.79 13.75 35.32
CA GLU A 351 -1.35 12.35 35.28
C GLU A 351 -1.14 11.83 33.85
N THR A 352 -1.95 12.30 32.93
CA THR A 352 -1.89 11.94 31.51
C THR A 352 -0.59 12.51 30.89
N LEU A 353 -0.34 13.81 31.11
CA LEU A 353 0.89 14.45 30.64
C LEU A 353 2.15 13.84 31.28
N GLU A 354 2.10 13.53 32.60
CA GLU A 354 3.22 12.91 33.32
C GLU A 354 3.60 11.57 32.69
N LYS A 355 2.63 10.69 32.43
CA LYS A 355 2.87 9.39 31.76
C LYS A 355 3.45 9.57 30.35
N CYS A 356 2.96 10.53 29.60
CA CYS A 356 3.48 10.86 28.27
C CYS A 356 4.96 11.25 28.35
N LEU A 357 5.29 12.26 29.17
CA LEU A 357 6.66 12.78 29.33
C LEU A 357 7.63 11.72 29.89
N GLU A 358 7.19 10.94 30.87
CA GLU A 358 8.00 9.85 31.43
C GLU A 358 8.29 8.77 30.37
N SER A 359 7.30 8.43 29.53
CA SER A 359 7.48 7.47 28.44
C SER A 359 8.46 7.97 27.38
N ILE A 360 8.37 9.26 27.00
CA ILE A 360 9.34 9.89 26.09
C ILE A 360 10.73 9.80 26.70
N LYS A 361 10.90 10.23 27.95
CA LYS A 361 12.20 10.25 28.62
C LYS A 361 12.83 8.87 28.78
N LYS A 362 12.00 7.85 29.02
CA LYS A 362 12.45 6.46 29.25
C LYS A 362 12.72 5.70 27.95
N ASN A 363 11.86 5.86 26.96
CA ASN A 363 11.79 5.00 25.77
C ASN A 363 12.20 5.75 24.48
N THR A 364 13.06 6.79 24.55
CA THR A 364 13.54 7.49 23.36
C THR A 364 15.06 7.41 23.28
N LEU A 365 15.58 6.72 22.29
CA LEU A 365 17.03 6.59 22.06
C LEU A 365 17.63 7.85 21.44
N TYR A 366 16.85 8.58 20.62
CA TYR A 366 17.30 9.84 20.03
C TYR A 366 17.31 10.95 21.08
N ASP A 367 18.42 11.64 21.27
CA ASP A 367 18.64 12.53 22.41
C ASP A 367 18.57 14.03 22.07
N ASN A 368 18.63 14.42 20.77
CA ASN A 368 18.58 15.82 20.36
C ASN A 368 17.15 16.29 20.07
N TYR A 369 16.39 16.48 21.14
CA TYR A 369 15.03 17.00 21.05
C TYR A 369 14.73 18.05 22.13
N GLU A 370 13.77 18.92 21.86
CA GLU A 370 13.10 19.79 22.82
C GLU A 370 11.61 19.47 22.88
N ILE A 371 10.96 19.79 23.98
CA ILE A 371 9.52 19.60 24.19
C ILE A 371 8.88 20.98 24.42
N ILE A 372 7.93 21.33 23.58
CA ILE A 372 7.14 22.57 23.70
C ILE A 372 5.77 22.17 24.22
N ILE A 373 5.51 22.41 25.50
CA ILE A 373 4.18 22.22 26.09
C ILE A 373 3.39 23.49 25.88
N VAL A 374 2.29 23.37 25.13
CA VAL A 374 1.37 24.48 24.90
C VAL A 374 0.21 24.37 25.87
N GLU A 375 0.31 25.09 26.99
CA GLU A 375 -0.69 25.18 28.03
C GLU A 375 -1.92 25.96 27.52
N ASN A 376 -3.13 25.40 27.65
CA ASN A 376 -4.37 26.04 27.17
C ASN A 376 -5.43 26.18 28.26
N ASN A 377 -5.35 27.26 29.06
CA ASN A 377 -6.35 27.63 30.05
C ASN A 377 -6.65 26.53 31.08
N SER A 378 -5.62 25.92 31.64
CA SER A 378 -5.72 25.01 32.77
C SER A 378 -6.23 25.74 34.01
N THR A 379 -6.87 25.00 34.92
CA THR A 379 -7.58 25.56 36.08
C THR A 379 -7.19 24.94 37.40
N THR A 380 -6.47 23.81 37.41
CA THR A 380 -6.09 23.08 38.64
C THR A 380 -4.71 23.49 39.14
N ASP A 381 -4.56 23.70 40.47
CA ASP A 381 -3.26 24.02 41.07
C ASP A 381 -2.23 22.89 40.84
N GLU A 382 -2.69 21.64 40.80
CA GLU A 382 -1.88 20.45 40.61
C GLU A 382 -1.09 20.47 39.28
N ILE A 383 -1.73 20.92 38.18
CA ILE A 383 -1.04 21.00 36.89
C ILE A 383 -0.01 22.13 36.89
N PHE A 384 -0.29 23.28 37.54
CA PHE A 384 0.67 24.37 37.64
C PHE A 384 1.87 24.02 38.50
N ASP A 385 1.69 23.25 39.59
CA ASP A 385 2.78 22.69 40.38
C ASP A 385 3.65 21.74 39.54
N TYR A 386 3.00 20.90 38.74
CA TYR A 386 3.69 20.00 37.85
C TYR A 386 4.46 20.75 36.75
N TYR A 387 3.89 21.79 36.17
CA TYR A 387 4.58 22.63 35.18
C TYR A 387 5.85 23.26 35.77
N ARG A 388 5.81 23.75 37.02
CA ARG A 388 7.00 24.29 37.69
C ARG A 388 8.10 23.22 37.81
N LYS A 389 7.74 22.02 38.21
CA LYS A 389 8.66 20.90 38.36
C LYS A 389 9.32 20.49 37.04
N ILE A 390 8.55 20.31 35.97
CA ILE A 390 9.10 19.86 34.69
C ILE A 390 9.89 20.94 33.95
N SER A 391 9.62 22.22 34.22
CA SER A 391 10.39 23.35 33.66
C SER A 391 11.84 23.42 34.19
N GLU A 392 12.22 22.61 35.17
CA GLU A 392 13.61 22.43 35.58
C GLU A 392 14.44 21.66 34.54
N ASP A 393 13.80 20.84 33.66
CA ASP A 393 14.48 20.19 32.54
C ASP A 393 14.68 21.22 31.41
N PRO A 394 15.92 21.56 31.01
CA PRO A 394 16.20 22.60 30.03
C PRO A 394 15.67 22.27 28.63
N ARG A 395 15.26 21.03 28.37
CA ARG A 395 14.64 20.62 27.10
C ARG A 395 13.15 20.91 27.06
N ILE A 396 12.50 21.22 28.21
CA ILE A 396 11.05 21.43 28.29
C ILE A 396 10.75 22.93 28.36
N HIS A 397 9.99 23.42 27.40
CA HIS A 397 9.57 24.82 27.29
C HIS A 397 8.06 24.91 27.43
N LEU A 398 7.59 25.57 28.50
CA LEU A 398 6.17 25.85 28.72
C LEU A 398 5.81 27.19 28.09
N ILE A 399 4.80 27.17 27.20
CA ILE A 399 4.21 28.37 26.58
C ILE A 399 2.71 28.38 26.79
N CYS A 400 2.09 29.58 26.92
CA CYS A 400 0.68 29.68 27.27
C CYS A 400 -0.16 30.23 26.11
N TRP A 401 -1.15 29.44 25.68
CA TRP A 401 -2.19 29.84 24.74
C TRP A 401 -3.45 30.26 25.49
N LYS A 402 -3.66 31.60 25.59
CA LYS A 402 -4.75 32.19 26.41
C LYS A 402 -6.10 32.32 25.69
N LYS A 403 -6.19 31.85 24.43
CA LYS A 403 -7.43 31.90 23.67
C LYS A 403 -8.24 30.58 23.84
N GLU A 404 -9.43 30.55 23.25
CA GLU A 404 -10.24 29.33 23.21
C GLU A 404 -9.50 28.17 22.57
N PHE A 405 -9.93 26.95 22.90
CA PHE A 405 -9.34 25.73 22.35
C PHE A 405 -9.54 25.67 20.83
N ASN A 406 -8.44 25.55 20.13
CA ASN A 406 -8.37 25.27 18.71
C ASN A 406 -7.06 24.51 18.47
N TYR A 407 -7.17 23.22 18.19
CA TYR A 407 -5.99 22.34 18.04
C TYR A 407 -5.01 22.86 16.99
N SER A 408 -5.53 23.30 15.84
CA SER A 408 -4.73 23.84 14.75
C SER A 408 -3.95 25.10 15.17
N ALA A 409 -4.64 26.06 15.78
CA ALA A 409 -4.03 27.31 16.24
C ALA A 409 -3.00 27.09 17.37
N ILE A 410 -3.30 26.16 18.29
CA ILE A 410 -2.39 25.79 19.39
C ILE A 410 -1.10 25.18 18.83
N ASN A 411 -1.20 24.25 17.88
CA ASN A 411 -0.01 23.65 17.27
C ASN A 411 0.76 24.66 16.42
N ASN A 412 0.10 25.52 15.64
CA ASN A 412 0.74 26.61 14.91
C ASN A 412 1.50 27.56 15.87
N PHE A 413 0.93 27.86 17.03
CA PHE A 413 1.58 28.65 18.07
C PHE A 413 2.79 27.92 18.66
N GLY A 414 2.68 26.61 18.89
CA GLY A 414 3.79 25.75 19.31
C GLY A 414 4.95 25.82 18.32
N VAL A 415 4.66 25.67 17.02
CA VAL A 415 5.68 25.73 15.94
C VAL A 415 6.43 27.07 15.92
N LYS A 416 5.74 28.21 16.16
CA LYS A 416 6.37 29.54 16.22
C LYS A 416 7.40 29.67 17.35
N ASN A 417 7.28 28.84 18.39
CA ASN A 417 8.19 28.82 19.54
C ASN A 417 9.21 27.70 19.49
N ALA A 418 9.10 26.81 18.51
CA ALA A 418 9.98 25.66 18.30
C ALA A 418 11.22 26.06 17.50
N ARG A 419 12.37 25.42 17.75
CA ARG A 419 13.66 25.70 17.11
C ARG A 419 14.11 24.56 16.17
N GLY A 420 13.51 23.37 16.29
CA GLY A 420 13.91 22.18 15.55
C GLY A 420 13.69 22.28 14.04
N GLU A 421 14.52 21.60 13.27
CA GLU A 421 14.36 21.41 11.84
C GLU A 421 13.22 20.43 11.52
N TYR A 422 12.89 19.58 12.49
CA TYR A 422 11.80 18.62 12.44
C TYR A 422 10.80 18.93 13.54
N LEU A 423 9.53 18.93 13.18
CA LEU A 423 8.39 19.17 14.05
C LEU A 423 7.70 17.85 14.33
N LEU A 424 7.47 17.52 15.59
CA LEU A 424 6.75 16.32 16.00
C LEU A 424 5.50 16.76 16.78
N PHE A 425 4.35 16.66 16.16
CA PHE A 425 3.06 16.86 16.82
C PHE A 425 2.73 15.61 17.63
N LEU A 426 2.44 15.78 18.91
CA LEU A 426 2.17 14.69 19.83
C LEU A 426 1.05 15.05 20.79
N ASN A 427 0.04 14.18 20.91
CA ASN A 427 -0.98 14.34 21.93
C ASN A 427 -0.41 14.03 23.31
N ASN A 428 -0.97 14.67 24.36
CA ASN A 428 -0.56 14.48 25.75
C ASN A 428 -0.95 13.10 26.34
N ASP A 429 -1.84 12.34 25.66
CA ASP A 429 -2.34 11.03 26.06
C ASP A 429 -1.70 9.86 25.27
N VAL A 430 -0.52 10.10 24.72
CA VAL A 430 0.29 9.10 24.03
C VAL A 430 1.36 8.53 24.95
N THR A 431 1.65 7.21 24.82
CA THR A 431 2.72 6.53 25.56
C THR A 431 3.62 5.76 24.59
N VAL A 432 4.92 6.01 24.64
CA VAL A 432 5.90 5.39 23.73
C VAL A 432 6.12 3.92 24.06
N ILE A 433 6.07 3.06 23.03
CA ILE A 433 6.35 1.62 23.13
C ILE A 433 7.74 1.30 22.55
N THR A 434 8.01 1.72 21.31
CA THR A 434 9.24 1.41 20.59
C THR A 434 10.34 2.39 20.98
N GLU A 435 11.48 1.91 21.49
CA GLU A 435 12.57 2.79 21.97
C GLU A 435 13.20 3.67 20.87
N ASP A 436 13.29 3.17 19.62
CA ASP A 436 13.85 3.90 18.47
C ASP A 436 12.77 4.60 17.63
N TRP A 437 11.58 4.85 18.18
CA TRP A 437 10.46 5.41 17.46
C TRP A 437 10.76 6.74 16.75
N MET A 438 11.49 7.62 17.42
CA MET A 438 11.87 8.92 16.87
C MET A 438 12.94 8.78 15.78
N GLY A 439 13.89 7.87 15.95
CA GLY A 439 14.89 7.55 14.92
C GLY A 439 14.28 6.95 13.67
N GLU A 440 13.29 6.05 13.80
CA GLU A 440 12.52 5.50 12.68
C GLU A 440 11.80 6.62 11.92
N MET A 441 11.00 7.43 12.60
CA MET A 441 10.29 8.57 11.98
C MET A 441 11.24 9.55 11.31
N LEU A 442 12.32 9.90 11.97
CA LEU A 442 13.29 10.90 11.49
C LEU A 442 14.04 10.39 10.26
N GLY A 443 14.48 9.13 10.26
CA GLY A 443 15.12 8.51 9.11
C GLY A 443 14.24 8.53 7.86
N VAL A 444 12.96 8.21 8.00
CA VAL A 444 11.97 8.31 6.92
C VAL A 444 11.73 9.76 6.54
N CYS A 445 11.51 10.64 7.51
CA CYS A 445 11.18 12.06 7.28
C CYS A 445 12.32 12.82 6.60
N GLN A 446 13.58 12.44 6.79
CA GLN A 446 14.74 13.10 6.18
C GLN A 446 14.84 12.91 4.67
N ARG A 447 14.21 11.90 4.10
CA ARG A 447 14.18 11.70 2.64
C ARG A 447 13.59 12.93 1.95
N ARG A 448 14.21 13.36 0.84
CA ARG A 448 13.87 14.62 0.14
C ARG A 448 12.38 14.71 -0.21
N GLU A 449 11.81 13.62 -0.67
CA GLU A 449 10.43 13.51 -1.15
C GLU A 449 9.39 13.46 -0.01
N VAL A 450 9.78 13.18 1.24
CA VAL A 450 8.84 13.00 2.36
C VAL A 450 8.58 14.33 3.06
N GLY A 451 7.31 14.66 3.28
CA GLY A 451 6.87 15.85 4.02
C GLY A 451 6.35 15.54 5.41
N ALA A 452 5.65 14.42 5.57
CA ALA A 452 5.06 13.99 6.84
C ALA A 452 5.22 12.48 7.05
N VAL A 453 5.37 12.07 8.32
CA VAL A 453 5.45 10.66 8.75
C VAL A 453 4.53 10.47 9.94
N GLY A 454 3.60 9.52 9.82
CA GLY A 454 2.78 9.02 10.93
C GLY A 454 3.18 7.61 11.34
N VAL A 455 2.71 7.18 12.49
CA VAL A 455 3.12 5.93 13.14
C VAL A 455 1.94 5.01 13.38
N LYS A 456 2.20 3.78 13.82
CA LYS A 456 1.16 2.88 14.28
C LYS A 456 0.74 3.24 15.70
N LEU A 457 -0.52 3.68 15.86
CA LEU A 457 -1.11 3.92 17.17
C LEU A 457 -1.97 2.73 17.60
N ILE A 458 -1.90 2.40 18.88
CA ILE A 458 -2.48 1.20 19.47
C ILE A 458 -3.32 1.63 20.68
N TYR A 459 -4.53 1.08 20.81
CA TYR A 459 -5.34 1.23 22.01
C TYR A 459 -4.75 0.45 23.20
N PRO A 460 -5.11 0.79 24.45
CA PRO A 460 -4.62 0.10 25.64
C PRO A 460 -4.95 -1.41 25.70
N ASP A 461 -5.95 -1.85 24.94
CA ASP A 461 -6.34 -3.27 24.82
C ASP A 461 -5.54 -4.03 23.75
N ASN A 462 -4.52 -3.39 23.16
CA ASN A 462 -3.68 -3.90 22.08
C ASN A 462 -4.40 -4.11 20.74
N THR A 463 -5.44 -3.33 20.47
CA THR A 463 -6.00 -3.21 19.12
C THR A 463 -5.47 -1.96 18.41
N ILE A 464 -5.53 -1.93 17.07
CA ILE A 464 -5.08 -0.79 16.26
C ILE A 464 -6.05 0.37 16.43
N GLN A 465 -5.53 1.56 16.73
CA GLN A 465 -6.25 2.80 16.66
C GLN A 465 -6.00 3.52 15.33
N HIS A 466 -4.76 3.48 14.84
CA HIS A 466 -4.37 4.14 13.60
C HIS A 466 -3.30 3.34 12.86
N ALA A 467 -3.55 3.09 11.58
CA ALA A 467 -2.59 2.54 10.63
C ALA A 467 -2.73 3.23 9.25
N GLY A 468 -2.68 4.57 9.27
CA GLY A 468 -2.95 5.44 8.13
C GLY A 468 -4.42 5.83 8.02
N CYS A 469 -4.69 6.89 7.23
CA CYS A 469 -6.04 7.36 6.92
C CYS A 469 -6.28 7.31 5.41
N VAL A 470 -7.50 6.90 5.05
CA VAL A 470 -8.01 6.87 3.68
C VAL A 470 -9.08 7.94 3.51
N ILE A 471 -8.98 8.71 2.42
CA ILE A 471 -9.94 9.75 2.05
C ILE A 471 -11.20 9.10 1.49
N GLY A 472 -12.37 9.58 1.91
CA GLY A 472 -13.69 9.07 1.50
C GLY A 472 -14.32 8.11 2.52
N ILE A 473 -13.55 7.44 3.36
CA ILE A 473 -14.11 6.59 4.44
C ILE A 473 -14.92 7.44 5.40
N GLY A 474 -16.14 6.99 5.72
CA GLY A 474 -17.07 7.74 6.56
C GLY A 474 -17.53 9.08 5.98
N GLY A 475 -17.30 9.30 4.69
CA GLY A 475 -17.72 10.48 3.93
C GLY A 475 -16.64 11.58 3.77
N ILE A 476 -15.59 11.60 4.61
CA ILE A 476 -14.44 12.53 4.48
C ILE A 476 -13.12 11.78 4.57
N ALA A 477 -12.79 11.19 5.71
CA ALA A 477 -11.60 10.39 5.91
C ALA A 477 -11.76 9.51 7.16
N GLY A 478 -11.13 8.33 7.15
CA GLY A 478 -11.17 7.42 8.29
C GLY A 478 -9.86 6.66 8.48
N HIS A 479 -9.61 6.25 9.71
CA HIS A 479 -8.46 5.44 10.08
C HIS A 479 -8.66 3.99 9.61
N MET A 480 -7.56 3.35 9.20
CA MET A 480 -7.58 1.98 8.72
C MET A 480 -7.30 0.99 9.84
N PHE A 481 -7.90 -0.20 9.73
CA PHE A 481 -7.73 -1.35 10.62
C PHE A 481 -8.11 -1.09 12.09
N VAL A 482 -8.97 -0.10 12.36
CA VAL A 482 -9.44 0.19 13.73
C VAL A 482 -10.03 -1.06 14.37
N ASP A 483 -9.72 -1.29 15.66
CA ASP A 483 -10.09 -2.44 16.49
C ASP A 483 -9.48 -3.80 16.06
N MET A 484 -8.70 -3.86 14.99
CA MET A 484 -7.96 -5.07 14.64
C MET A 484 -6.82 -5.32 15.65
N PRO A 485 -6.56 -6.56 16.09
CA PRO A 485 -5.40 -6.87 16.95
C PRO A 485 -4.09 -6.33 16.36
N ALA A 486 -3.28 -5.64 17.19
CA ALA A 486 -2.12 -4.88 16.74
C ALA A 486 -0.99 -5.73 16.16
N ASP A 487 -0.99 -7.03 16.40
CA ASP A 487 -0.04 -8.02 15.89
C ASP A 487 -0.47 -8.62 14.54
N ARG A 488 -1.69 -8.33 14.06
CA ARG A 488 -2.13 -8.72 12.71
C ARG A 488 -1.56 -7.77 11.65
N THR A 489 -1.38 -8.31 10.45
CA THR A 489 -0.82 -7.57 9.33
C THR A 489 -1.87 -6.92 8.44
N GLY A 490 -3.11 -7.40 8.51
CA GLY A 490 -4.22 -6.94 7.68
C GLY A 490 -4.08 -7.30 6.20
N TYR A 491 -4.93 -6.71 5.39
CA TYR A 491 -4.96 -6.93 3.94
C TYR A 491 -3.59 -6.67 3.31
N LEU A 492 -3.02 -7.71 2.69
CA LEU A 492 -1.70 -7.67 2.04
C LEU A 492 -0.62 -6.97 2.89
N HIS A 493 -0.63 -7.22 4.19
CA HIS A 493 0.33 -6.69 5.18
C HIS A 493 0.31 -5.17 5.39
N LYS A 494 -0.69 -4.46 4.88
CA LYS A 494 -0.76 -2.98 4.90
C LYS A 494 -0.75 -2.37 6.30
N ALA A 495 -1.10 -3.11 7.36
CA ALA A 495 -0.98 -2.64 8.74
C ALA A 495 0.44 -2.80 9.33
N SER A 496 1.37 -3.47 8.64
CA SER A 496 2.69 -3.85 9.17
C SER A 496 3.88 -3.51 8.27
N ILE A 497 3.66 -2.86 7.14
CA ILE A 497 4.72 -2.44 6.20
C ILE A 497 4.68 -0.94 5.97
N LEU A 498 5.86 -0.37 5.64
CA LEU A 498 5.99 1.04 5.26
C LEU A 498 5.27 1.28 3.93
N GLN A 499 4.48 2.37 3.85
CA GLN A 499 3.76 2.75 2.63
C GLN A 499 3.39 4.23 2.63
N ASP A 500 3.18 4.80 1.45
CA ASP A 500 2.61 6.12 1.32
C ASP A 500 1.10 6.07 1.59
N MET A 501 0.58 7.08 2.26
CA MET A 501 -0.83 7.24 2.59
C MET A 501 -1.29 8.66 2.26
N SER A 502 -2.58 8.84 2.05
CA SER A 502 -3.13 10.17 1.79
C SER A 502 -3.17 11.04 3.04
N ALA A 503 -3.29 10.42 4.22
CA ALA A 503 -3.17 11.14 5.48
C ALA A 503 -2.72 10.22 6.63
N VAL A 504 -2.16 10.84 7.68
CA VAL A 504 -1.83 10.25 8.98
C VAL A 504 -2.28 11.19 10.09
N THR A 505 -2.51 10.67 11.29
CA THR A 505 -3.04 11.50 12.39
C THR A 505 -1.96 12.30 13.10
N ALA A 506 -2.29 13.53 13.45
CA ALA A 506 -1.42 14.41 14.25
C ALA A 506 -1.37 14.03 15.75
N ALA A 507 -2.04 12.94 16.17
CA ALA A 507 -1.82 12.38 17.50
C ALA A 507 -0.35 11.95 17.70
N CYS A 508 0.35 11.53 16.63
CA CYS A 508 1.81 11.41 16.54
C CYS A 508 2.24 11.55 15.07
N MET A 509 2.69 12.74 14.67
CA MET A 509 3.08 13.05 13.29
C MET A 509 4.35 13.88 13.25
N MET A 510 5.36 13.44 12.51
CA MET A 510 6.58 14.20 12.27
C MET A 510 6.54 14.87 10.90
N MET A 511 6.98 16.13 10.83
CA MET A 511 7.12 16.88 9.57
C MET A 511 8.46 17.62 9.50
N LYS A 512 8.99 17.80 8.29
CA LYS A 512 10.02 18.83 8.07
C LYS A 512 9.43 20.20 8.33
N ARG A 513 10.13 21.06 9.07
CA ARG A 513 9.72 22.46 9.22
C ARG A 513 9.54 23.15 7.86
N SER A 514 10.46 22.94 6.92
CA SER A 514 10.37 23.52 5.58
C SER A 514 9.13 23.09 4.80
N ALA A 515 8.66 21.84 4.98
CA ALA A 515 7.42 21.36 4.39
C ALA A 515 6.20 21.99 5.08
N PHE A 516 6.19 22.04 6.41
CA PHE A 516 5.15 22.68 7.21
C PHE A 516 4.97 24.17 6.83
N ASP A 517 6.07 24.92 6.77
CA ASP A 517 6.07 26.35 6.42
C ASP A 517 5.59 26.56 4.96
N LYS A 518 6.04 25.68 4.03
CA LYS A 518 5.64 25.75 2.61
C LYS A 518 4.14 25.60 2.42
N VAL A 519 3.48 24.75 3.22
CA VAL A 519 2.03 24.50 3.11
C VAL A 519 1.19 25.41 4.01
N GLY A 520 1.82 26.30 4.79
CA GLY A 520 1.16 27.29 5.65
C GLY A 520 0.65 26.73 6.98
N GLY A 521 1.14 25.56 7.41
CA GLY A 521 0.79 24.93 8.67
C GLY A 521 -0.64 24.40 8.75
N PHE A 522 -1.14 24.19 9.97
CA PHE A 522 -2.51 23.77 10.20
C PHE A 522 -3.51 24.86 9.85
N THR A 523 -4.63 24.48 9.26
CA THR A 523 -5.77 25.35 8.94
C THR A 523 -6.59 25.61 10.20
N GLU A 524 -6.62 26.87 10.67
CA GLU A 524 -7.25 27.22 11.96
C GLU A 524 -8.78 27.15 11.93
N GLU A 525 -9.42 27.17 10.75
CA GLU A 525 -10.84 26.89 10.57
C GLU A 525 -11.20 25.44 10.94
N LEU A 526 -10.28 24.52 10.86
CA LEU A 526 -10.40 23.13 11.31
C LEU A 526 -9.90 23.02 12.75
N ALA A 527 -10.74 23.43 13.69
CA ALA A 527 -10.36 23.57 15.09
C ALA A 527 -10.12 22.22 15.79
N VAL A 528 -10.77 21.14 15.35
CA VAL A 528 -10.75 19.82 15.99
C VAL A 528 -10.66 18.66 15.01
N ALA A 529 -11.59 18.54 14.06
CA ALA A 529 -11.64 17.42 13.14
C ALA A 529 -10.93 17.74 11.80
N PHE A 530 -10.34 16.72 11.19
CA PHE A 530 -9.75 16.76 9.86
C PHE A 530 -8.58 17.74 9.65
N ASN A 531 -8.07 18.36 10.71
CA ASN A 531 -6.94 19.30 10.62
C ASN A 531 -5.65 18.61 10.15
N ASP A 532 -5.41 17.40 10.61
CA ASP A 532 -4.30 16.54 10.20
C ASP A 532 -4.49 16.02 8.75
N VAL A 533 -5.70 15.65 8.39
CA VAL A 533 -6.06 15.24 7.02
C VAL A 533 -5.82 16.38 6.04
N ASP A 534 -6.31 17.59 6.33
CA ASP A 534 -6.08 18.79 5.52
C ASP A 534 -4.59 19.10 5.38
N LEU A 535 -3.84 19.05 6.47
CA LEU A 535 -2.39 19.29 6.46
C LEU A 535 -1.66 18.25 5.58
N CYS A 536 -2.02 16.97 5.67
CA CYS A 536 -1.47 15.92 4.83
C CYS A 536 -1.82 16.14 3.34
N LEU A 537 -3.07 16.49 3.03
CA LEU A 537 -3.49 16.76 1.64
C LEU A 537 -2.79 18.00 1.06
N LYS A 538 -2.59 19.06 1.84
CA LYS A 538 -1.75 20.20 1.44
C LYS A 538 -0.31 19.78 1.18
N THR A 539 0.23 18.89 2.01
CA THR A 539 1.59 18.36 1.89
C THR A 539 1.75 17.58 0.59
N THR A 540 0.80 16.70 0.27
CA THR A 540 0.79 15.94 -1.00
C THR A 540 0.62 16.88 -2.21
N LYS A 541 -0.28 17.86 -2.13
CA LYS A 541 -0.47 18.87 -3.20
C LYS A 541 0.79 19.71 -3.44
N ALA A 542 1.64 19.90 -2.42
CA ALA A 542 2.93 20.57 -2.53
C ALA A 542 4.05 19.68 -3.10
N GLY A 543 3.74 18.42 -3.46
CA GLY A 543 4.66 17.46 -4.10
C GLY A 543 5.45 16.60 -3.12
N TYR A 544 5.02 16.50 -1.86
CA TYR A 544 5.64 15.62 -0.87
C TYR A 544 4.82 14.34 -0.64
N LEU A 545 5.50 13.30 -0.19
CA LEU A 545 4.87 12.08 0.30
C LEU A 545 4.46 12.23 1.78
N VAL A 546 3.38 11.57 2.13
CA VAL A 546 2.93 11.33 3.50
C VAL A 546 3.08 9.84 3.76
N VAL A 547 3.90 9.46 4.72
CA VAL A 547 4.31 8.06 4.93
C VAL A 547 3.75 7.53 6.24
N TYR A 548 3.20 6.31 6.20
CA TYR A 548 2.86 5.53 7.38
C TYR A 548 4.00 4.59 7.74
N ASP A 549 4.55 4.72 8.96
CA ASP A 549 5.62 3.89 9.49
C ASP A 549 5.09 2.98 10.62
N PRO A 550 4.91 1.67 10.38
CA PRO A 550 4.42 0.73 11.39
C PRO A 550 5.48 0.30 12.41
N TYR A 551 6.73 0.64 12.19
CA TYR A 551 7.85 0.22 13.05
C TYR A 551 8.00 1.11 14.28
N ALA A 552 7.55 2.37 14.20
CA ALA A 552 7.34 3.24 15.35
C ALA A 552 5.92 2.97 15.93
N ARG A 553 5.83 2.52 17.18
CA ARG A 553 4.57 2.14 17.81
C ARG A 553 4.40 2.85 19.14
N LEU A 554 3.20 3.40 19.37
CA LEU A 554 2.82 4.12 20.57
C LEU A 554 1.40 3.73 20.99
N TYR A 555 1.13 3.72 22.30
CA TYR A 555 -0.24 3.71 22.78
C TYR A 555 -0.86 5.11 22.69
N HIS A 556 -2.15 5.16 22.34
CA HIS A 556 -2.93 6.39 22.34
C HIS A 556 -4.23 6.15 23.10
N MET A 557 -4.41 6.85 24.20
CA MET A 557 -5.50 6.59 25.18
C MET A 557 -6.85 7.13 24.77
N GLU A 558 -6.97 7.82 23.66
CA GLU A 558 -8.09 8.51 23.04
C GLU A 558 -9.33 8.78 23.94
N SER A 559 -9.92 9.97 23.81
CA SER A 559 -11.25 10.33 24.36
C SER A 559 -11.36 10.65 25.86
N LYS A 560 -10.29 10.65 26.66
CA LYS A 560 -10.43 11.03 28.07
C LYS A 560 -10.75 12.52 28.28
N THR A 561 -10.22 13.39 27.40
CA THR A 561 -10.31 14.85 27.53
C THR A 561 -11.45 15.49 26.73
N ARG A 562 -11.87 14.91 25.61
CA ARG A 562 -12.83 15.54 24.68
C ARG A 562 -14.29 15.27 25.00
N GLY A 563 -14.63 14.11 25.55
CA GLY A 563 -16.01 13.62 25.66
C GLY A 563 -16.71 13.47 24.31
N ALA A 564 -17.89 12.89 24.29
CA ALA A 564 -18.65 12.67 23.05
C ALA A 564 -19.08 13.99 22.37
N GLU A 565 -19.15 13.99 21.03
CA GLU A 565 -19.65 15.09 20.17
C GLU A 565 -21.19 15.22 20.25
N ASN A 566 -21.74 15.40 21.46
CA ASN A 566 -23.18 15.24 21.74
C ASN A 566 -23.92 16.55 22.11
N ASN A 567 -23.26 17.71 22.02
CA ASN A 567 -23.96 18.99 22.22
C ASN A 567 -24.07 19.79 20.90
N GLU A 568 -25.04 20.66 20.80
CA GLU A 568 -25.39 21.39 19.59
C GLU A 568 -24.22 22.24 19.04
N VAL A 569 -23.39 22.82 19.91
CA VAL A 569 -22.24 23.64 19.53
C VAL A 569 -21.17 22.77 18.87
N LYS A 570 -20.86 21.61 19.44
CA LYS A 570 -19.89 20.65 18.89
C LYS A 570 -20.36 20.07 17.57
N VAL A 571 -21.66 19.72 17.46
CA VAL A 571 -22.26 19.23 16.20
C VAL A 571 -22.18 20.29 15.11
N ARG A 572 -22.52 21.55 15.39
CA ARG A 572 -22.42 22.66 14.40
C ARG A 572 -20.97 22.95 13.99
N ARG A 573 -20.01 22.82 14.92
CA ARG A 573 -18.58 22.93 14.57
C ARG A 573 -18.19 21.79 13.62
N PHE A 574 -18.48 20.55 13.97
CA PHE A 574 -18.13 19.38 13.16
C PHE A 574 -18.75 19.45 11.75
N GLN A 575 -20.00 19.90 11.63
CA GLN A 575 -20.63 20.13 10.32
C GLN A 575 -19.88 21.19 9.48
N ARG A 576 -19.43 22.29 10.09
CA ARG A 576 -18.60 23.31 9.39
C ARG A 576 -17.26 22.74 8.95
N GLU A 577 -16.62 21.91 9.77
CA GLU A 577 -15.37 21.25 9.43
C GLU A 577 -15.55 20.26 8.26
N ILE A 578 -16.66 19.49 8.24
CA ILE A 578 -17.03 18.64 7.09
C ILE A 578 -17.24 19.49 5.82
N GLU A 579 -17.96 20.60 5.93
CA GLU A 579 -18.23 21.48 4.79
C GLU A 579 -16.94 22.11 4.26
N TYR A 580 -16.03 22.54 5.15
CA TYR A 580 -14.70 23.00 4.75
C TYR A 580 -13.96 21.93 3.92
N MET A 581 -13.91 20.68 4.40
CA MET A 581 -13.25 19.59 3.70
C MET A 581 -13.90 19.33 2.32
N ARG A 582 -15.22 19.33 2.24
CA ARG A 582 -15.95 19.15 0.98
C ARG A 582 -15.69 20.27 -0.01
N CYS A 583 -15.60 21.52 0.44
CA CYS A 583 -15.36 22.67 -0.43
C CYS A 583 -13.92 22.69 -0.97
N ASN A 584 -12.94 22.37 -0.14
CA ASN A 584 -11.52 22.49 -0.50
C ASN A 584 -10.92 21.23 -1.13
N TRP A 585 -11.51 20.05 -0.86
CA TRP A 585 -10.98 18.74 -1.28
C TRP A 585 -11.98 17.91 -2.08
N ILE A 586 -12.92 18.59 -2.77
CA ILE A 586 -13.99 17.92 -3.53
C ILE A 586 -13.44 16.98 -4.62
N ASP A 587 -12.32 17.32 -5.22
CA ASP A 587 -11.75 16.52 -6.32
C ASP A 587 -11.31 15.14 -5.82
N ILE A 588 -10.53 15.06 -4.74
CA ILE A 588 -10.12 13.77 -4.19
C ILE A 588 -11.31 12.98 -3.60
N LEU A 589 -12.29 13.67 -2.99
CA LEU A 589 -13.50 13.03 -2.48
C LEU A 589 -14.36 12.41 -3.60
N LYS A 590 -14.36 12.98 -4.81
CA LYS A 590 -15.10 12.46 -5.97
C LYS A 590 -14.30 11.43 -6.77
N ASN A 591 -13.01 11.68 -6.97
CA ASN A 591 -12.17 10.84 -7.83
C ASN A 591 -11.64 9.61 -7.08
N GLY A 592 -11.67 9.63 -5.73
CA GLY A 592 -11.13 8.59 -4.86
C GLY A 592 -9.73 8.89 -4.35
N ASP A 593 -9.34 8.15 -3.33
CA ASP A 593 -8.03 8.22 -2.71
C ASP A 593 -7.00 7.46 -3.56
N PRO A 594 -5.90 8.07 -4.02
CA PRO A 594 -4.89 7.39 -4.84
C PRO A 594 -4.20 6.23 -4.12
N ASN A 595 -4.17 6.24 -2.78
CA ASN A 595 -3.60 5.16 -1.98
C ASN A 595 -4.62 4.05 -1.63
N TYR A 596 -5.85 4.12 -2.20
CA TYR A 596 -6.93 3.18 -1.91
C TYR A 596 -7.71 2.81 -3.17
N ASN A 597 -7.81 1.51 -3.47
CA ASN A 597 -8.45 1.05 -4.69
C ASN A 597 -9.97 1.32 -4.70
N LYS A 598 -10.50 1.78 -5.83
CA LYS A 598 -11.94 2.11 -6.01
C LYS A 598 -12.89 0.92 -5.78
N ASN A 599 -12.39 -0.32 -5.92
CA ASN A 599 -13.14 -1.55 -5.71
C ASN A 599 -13.23 -1.97 -4.24
N LEU A 600 -12.61 -1.21 -3.34
CA LEU A 600 -12.67 -1.40 -1.90
C LEU A 600 -13.76 -0.54 -1.25
N SER A 601 -14.29 -1.00 -0.12
CA SER A 601 -15.38 -0.36 0.61
C SER A 601 -14.95 0.95 1.26
N LEU A 602 -15.76 2.00 1.14
CA LEU A 602 -15.62 3.26 1.89
C LEU A 602 -16.46 3.31 3.18
N THR A 603 -17.19 2.23 3.47
CA THR A 603 -17.98 2.09 4.72
C THR A 603 -17.32 1.17 5.74
N LYS A 604 -16.17 0.60 5.38
CA LYS A 604 -15.37 -0.31 6.20
C LYS A 604 -13.90 0.11 6.17
N TRP A 605 -13.18 -0.17 7.25
CA TRP A 605 -11.77 0.22 7.44
C TRP A 605 -10.79 -0.96 7.42
N ASN A 606 -11.17 -2.06 6.74
CA ASN A 606 -10.43 -3.32 6.71
C ASN A 606 -10.06 -3.80 5.30
N TYR A 607 -10.16 -2.94 4.27
CA TYR A 607 -9.92 -3.27 2.87
C TYR A 607 -10.87 -4.36 2.32
N SER A 608 -12.07 -4.52 2.87
CA SER A 608 -13.08 -5.39 2.27
C SER A 608 -13.59 -4.85 0.94
N LEU A 609 -14.11 -5.74 0.10
CA LEU A 609 -14.64 -5.38 -1.21
C LEU A 609 -15.81 -4.41 -1.10
N ARG A 610 -15.92 -3.52 -2.07
CA ARG A 610 -17.09 -2.66 -2.24
C ARG A 610 -18.25 -3.49 -2.80
N PRO A 611 -19.46 -3.45 -2.19
CA PRO A 611 -20.62 -4.10 -2.76
C PRO A 611 -20.93 -3.55 -4.17
N LEU A 612 -21.18 -4.44 -5.13
CA LEU A 612 -21.66 -4.04 -6.45
C LEU A 612 -23.19 -3.83 -6.43
N PRO A 613 -23.74 -3.00 -7.34
CA PRO A 613 -25.17 -2.80 -7.46
C PRO A 613 -25.92 -4.15 -7.57
N GLY A 614 -26.93 -4.35 -6.70
CA GLY A 614 -27.73 -5.59 -6.66
C GLY A 614 -27.19 -6.68 -5.73
N MET A 615 -25.98 -6.55 -5.16
CA MET A 615 -25.43 -7.53 -4.21
C MET A 615 -25.91 -7.32 -2.76
N THR A 616 -26.35 -6.12 -2.41
CA THR A 616 -26.90 -5.83 -1.08
C THR A 616 -28.38 -6.15 -1.06
N GLY A 617 -28.76 -7.25 -0.42
CA GLY A 617 -30.18 -7.63 -0.18
C GLY A 617 -30.90 -6.81 0.89
N LYS A 618 -30.37 -5.65 1.31
CA LYS A 618 -31.04 -4.65 2.17
C LYS A 618 -30.91 -3.30 1.52
N LYS A 619 -32.06 -2.66 1.27
CA LYS A 619 -32.12 -1.22 0.97
C LYS A 619 -31.37 -0.50 2.08
N GLU A 620 -30.30 0.23 1.75
CA GLU A 620 -29.86 1.33 2.60
C GLU A 620 -31.04 2.31 2.63
N GLU A 621 -31.68 2.45 3.78
CA GLU A 621 -32.63 3.53 4.02
C GLU A 621 -31.81 4.83 4.00
N ASP A 622 -32.25 5.76 3.15
CA ASP A 622 -31.72 7.10 2.86
C ASP A 622 -31.45 7.95 4.12
#